data_04b14b3a64fcd642ba5870ae9c2b614e
#
_entry.id   04b14b3a64fcd642ba5870ae9c2b614e
#
_cell.length_a   1.000
_cell.length_b   1.000
_cell.length_c   1.000
_cell.angle_alpha   90.00
_cell.angle_beta   90.00
_cell.angle_gamma   90.00
#
_symmetry.space_group_name_H-M   'P 1'
#
loop_
_entity.id
_entity.type
_entity.pdbx_description
1 polymer ?
#
loop_
_entity_poly.entity_id
_entity_poly.type
_entity_poly.pdbx_seq_one_letter_code
_entity_poly.pdbx_strand_id
1 'polypeptide(L)'
;PCLFHVNQPSEGWVLISETGVDSHYCGSRLSDYKNGMYKLEFPMPEEFNGNGTIEPALALPGSTPWRTITVGETLKPIVETTVPWNYVKPLYETENDYKFGRGTWSWIVWQDGSINYEDQKKYIDFSSAMGYEYVLIDNWWDTNIGHEKMEDLIKYAHSKNVDVFLWYS
;
A
#
# COMPACT_ATOMS: atom_id res chain seq x y z
N PRO A 1 -6.66 -5.03 -6.15
CA PRO A 1 -8.09 -5.29 -6.46
C PRO A 1 -8.48 -4.62 -7.77
N CYS A 2 -9.47 -5.21 -8.46
CA CYS A 2 -10.06 -4.68 -9.68
C CYS A 2 -11.56 -4.50 -9.49
N LEU A 3 -12.05 -3.30 -9.81
CA LEU A 3 -13.47 -2.95 -9.73
C LEU A 3 -14.04 -2.77 -11.15
N PHE A 4 -15.11 -3.47 -11.44
CA PHE A 4 -15.81 -3.41 -12.72
C PHE A 4 -17.22 -2.88 -12.52
N HIS A 5 -17.64 -1.98 -13.42
CA HIS A 5 -19.03 -1.62 -13.62
C HIS A 5 -19.58 -2.41 -14.81
N VAL A 6 -20.60 -3.22 -14.58
CA VAL A 6 -21.25 -4.04 -15.59
C VAL A 6 -22.53 -3.37 -16.02
N ASN A 7 -22.68 -3.07 -17.30
CA ASN A 7 -23.83 -2.31 -17.85
C ASN A 7 -24.84 -3.18 -18.60
N GLN A 8 -24.48 -4.42 -18.97
CA GLN A 8 -25.34 -5.31 -19.74
C GLN A 8 -25.02 -6.78 -19.44
N PRO A 9 -26.01 -7.69 -19.40
CA PRO A 9 -27.44 -7.45 -19.62
C PRO A 9 -28.17 -6.79 -18.45
N SER A 10 -27.53 -6.68 -17.30
CA SER A 10 -28.01 -5.99 -16.09
C SER A 10 -26.92 -5.06 -15.57
N GLU A 11 -27.33 -3.99 -14.91
CA GLU A 11 -26.40 -3.07 -14.25
C GLU A 11 -25.92 -3.67 -12.91
N GLY A 12 -24.65 -3.48 -12.60
CA GLY A 12 -24.08 -3.98 -11.36
C GLY A 12 -22.57 -3.72 -11.23
N TRP A 13 -22.03 -4.13 -10.11
CA TRP A 13 -20.63 -3.94 -9.75
C TRP A 13 -19.99 -5.27 -9.36
N VAL A 14 -18.75 -5.46 -9.75
CA VAL A 14 -17.96 -6.65 -9.42
C VAL A 14 -16.60 -6.20 -8.92
N LEU A 15 -16.24 -6.60 -7.69
CA LEU A 15 -14.91 -6.42 -7.12
C LEU A 15 -14.19 -7.76 -7.09
N ILE A 16 -13.04 -7.84 -7.73
CA ILE A 16 -12.11 -8.97 -7.63
C ILE A 16 -10.92 -8.54 -6.78
N SER A 17 -10.61 -9.29 -5.73
CA SER A 17 -9.52 -8.99 -4.81
C SER A 17 -8.78 -10.25 -4.40
N GLU A 18 -7.57 -10.09 -3.87
CA GLU A 18 -6.78 -11.15 -3.23
C GLU A 18 -6.66 -10.87 -1.73
N THR A 19 -6.52 -11.96 -0.96
CA THR A 19 -6.22 -11.90 0.48
C THR A 19 -5.37 -13.10 0.90
N GLY A 20 -4.62 -12.95 2.00
CA GLY A 20 -3.68 -13.98 2.45
C GLY A 20 -2.39 -14.00 1.64
N VAL A 21 -1.99 -12.87 1.10
CA VAL A 21 -0.69 -12.69 0.48
C VAL A 21 0.38 -12.62 1.57
N ASP A 22 1.49 -13.31 1.36
CA ASP A 22 2.65 -13.31 2.25
C ASP A 22 3.94 -12.99 1.47
N SER A 23 5.08 -13.03 2.14
CA SER A 23 6.39 -12.70 1.56
C SER A 23 6.84 -13.64 0.42
N HIS A 24 6.19 -14.78 0.22
CA HIS A 24 6.51 -15.74 -0.84
C HIS A 24 5.70 -15.49 -2.12
N TYR A 25 4.77 -14.53 -2.09
CA TYR A 25 3.90 -14.24 -3.22
C TYR A 25 4.07 -12.79 -3.68
N CYS A 26 4.53 -12.62 -4.92
CA CYS A 26 4.63 -11.30 -5.53
C CYS A 26 3.23 -10.72 -5.85
N GLY A 27 3.17 -9.41 -6.09
CA GLY A 27 1.94 -8.74 -6.51
C GLY A 27 1.34 -9.38 -7.75
N SER A 28 0.03 -9.31 -7.90
CA SER A 28 -0.66 -9.79 -9.07
C SER A 28 -1.69 -8.78 -9.57
N ARG A 29 -2.02 -8.88 -10.85
CA ARG A 29 -3.03 -8.06 -11.50
C ARG A 29 -3.81 -8.86 -12.53
N LEU A 30 -4.91 -8.29 -13.02
CA LEU A 30 -5.58 -8.83 -14.19
C LEU A 30 -4.97 -8.25 -15.46
N SER A 31 -4.81 -9.09 -16.48
CA SER A 31 -4.41 -8.69 -17.82
C SER A 31 -5.45 -7.78 -18.48
N ASP A 32 -5.11 -7.26 -19.65
CA ASP A 32 -6.11 -6.73 -20.55
C ASP A 32 -7.13 -7.80 -20.93
N TYR A 33 -8.37 -7.34 -21.16
CA TYR A 33 -9.45 -8.23 -21.66
C TYR A 33 -9.14 -8.70 -23.07
N LYS A 34 -9.07 -10.02 -23.25
CA LYS A 34 -8.80 -10.63 -24.57
C LYS A 34 -9.58 -11.94 -24.72
N ASN A 35 -10.28 -12.10 -25.83
CA ASN A 35 -11.00 -13.33 -26.17
C ASN A 35 -11.97 -13.82 -25.07
N GLY A 36 -12.71 -12.92 -24.45
CA GLY A 36 -13.68 -13.27 -23.42
C GLY A 36 -13.08 -13.50 -22.01
N MET A 37 -11.78 -13.27 -21.83
CA MET A 37 -11.08 -13.60 -20.58
C MET A 37 -10.17 -12.48 -20.10
N TYR A 38 -10.00 -12.40 -18.77
CA TYR A 38 -8.86 -11.83 -18.08
C TYR A 38 -7.95 -12.96 -17.61
N LYS A 39 -6.65 -12.76 -17.69
CA LYS A 39 -5.65 -13.67 -17.11
C LYS A 39 -5.04 -13.02 -15.88
N LEU A 40 -4.54 -13.85 -14.98
CA LEU A 40 -3.67 -13.40 -13.92
C LEU A 40 -2.29 -13.09 -14.50
N GLU A 41 -1.77 -11.92 -14.21
CA GLU A 41 -0.40 -11.50 -14.56
C GLU A 41 0.37 -11.11 -13.32
N PHE A 42 1.67 -11.31 -13.38
CA PHE A 42 2.63 -10.96 -12.34
C PHE A 42 3.45 -9.72 -12.75
N PRO A 43 4.28 -9.18 -11.86
CA PRO A 43 5.09 -8.00 -12.16
C PRO A 43 5.94 -8.16 -13.42
N MET A 44 6.17 -7.07 -14.12
CA MET A 44 7.15 -7.03 -15.20
C MET A 44 8.56 -6.92 -14.63
N PRO A 45 9.60 -7.41 -15.37
CA PRO A 45 10.99 -7.34 -14.90
C PRO A 45 11.48 -5.93 -14.56
N GLU A 46 10.88 -4.90 -15.16
CA GLU A 46 11.24 -3.49 -14.97
C GLU A 46 10.54 -2.83 -13.76
N GLU A 47 9.51 -3.46 -13.23
CA GLU A 47 8.80 -2.93 -12.05
C GLU A 47 9.73 -2.93 -10.84
N PHE A 48 9.54 -1.96 -9.96
CA PHE A 48 10.38 -1.73 -8.79
C PHE A 48 11.89 -1.64 -9.15
N ASN A 49 12.21 -0.93 -10.24
CA ASN A 49 13.59 -0.77 -10.74
C ASN A 49 14.35 -2.10 -10.94
N GLY A 50 13.66 -3.17 -11.27
CA GLY A 50 14.23 -4.50 -11.45
C GLY A 50 14.59 -5.24 -10.17
N ASN A 51 14.17 -4.74 -9.01
CA ASN A 51 14.35 -5.42 -7.73
C ASN A 51 13.17 -6.34 -7.42
N GLY A 52 13.40 -7.37 -6.63
CA GLY A 52 12.37 -8.33 -6.23
C GLY A 52 12.17 -9.46 -7.23
N THR A 53 11.06 -10.16 -7.11
CA THR A 53 10.70 -11.32 -7.94
C THR A 53 9.50 -11.02 -8.82
N ILE A 54 9.53 -11.52 -10.04
CA ILE A 54 8.42 -11.45 -10.99
C ILE A 54 7.53 -12.70 -10.95
N GLU A 55 7.87 -13.68 -10.16
CA GLU A 55 7.15 -14.94 -10.00
C GLU A 55 6.99 -15.29 -8.51
N PRO A 56 5.86 -15.92 -8.15
CA PRO A 56 5.67 -16.42 -6.78
C PRO A 56 6.67 -17.52 -6.42
N ALA A 57 7.26 -17.46 -5.24
CA ALA A 57 8.16 -18.49 -4.70
C ALA A 57 7.37 -19.57 -3.94
N LEU A 58 6.48 -20.30 -4.63
CA LEU A 58 5.64 -21.32 -4.03
C LEU A 58 6.34 -22.67 -4.01
N ALA A 59 6.46 -23.27 -2.82
CA ALA A 59 6.86 -24.67 -2.67
C ALA A 59 5.65 -25.61 -2.88
N LEU A 60 5.87 -26.75 -3.54
CA LEU A 60 4.82 -27.76 -3.72
C LEU A 60 5.03 -28.94 -2.76
N PRO A 61 3.96 -29.45 -2.13
CA PRO A 61 2.56 -28.98 -2.21
C PRO A 61 2.33 -27.65 -1.51
N GLY A 62 1.53 -26.76 -2.09
CA GLY A 62 1.27 -25.41 -1.58
C GLY A 62 -0.05 -24.85 -2.09
N SER A 63 -0.40 -23.66 -1.62
CA SER A 63 -1.60 -22.93 -2.04
C SER A 63 -1.26 -21.52 -2.47
N THR A 64 -2.05 -20.98 -3.38
CA THR A 64 -2.01 -19.55 -3.73
C THR A 64 -2.84 -18.73 -2.73
N PRO A 65 -2.68 -17.42 -2.68
CA PRO A 65 -3.60 -16.54 -1.98
C PRO A 65 -5.06 -16.79 -2.38
N TRP A 66 -5.97 -16.48 -1.47
CA TRP A 66 -7.39 -16.51 -1.74
C TRP A 66 -7.76 -15.40 -2.73
N ARG A 67 -8.63 -15.73 -3.68
CA ARG A 67 -9.25 -14.74 -4.54
C ARG A 67 -10.71 -14.62 -4.23
N THR A 68 -11.16 -13.39 -4.02
CA THR A 68 -12.54 -13.09 -3.63
C THR A 68 -13.24 -12.33 -4.73
N ILE A 69 -14.52 -12.62 -4.93
CA ILE A 69 -15.39 -11.92 -5.87
C ILE A 69 -16.59 -11.41 -5.08
N THR A 70 -16.74 -10.10 -5.02
CA THR A 70 -17.90 -9.45 -4.41
C THR A 70 -18.75 -8.82 -5.52
N VAL A 71 -20.05 -9.08 -5.50
CA VAL A 71 -21.00 -8.58 -6.52
C VAL A 71 -22.08 -7.76 -5.82
N GLY A 72 -22.53 -6.71 -6.49
CA GLY A 72 -23.62 -5.88 -6.02
C GLY A 72 -24.32 -5.12 -7.12
N GLU A 73 -25.62 -4.90 -6.97
CA GLU A 73 -26.39 -4.00 -7.87
C GLU A 73 -25.97 -2.53 -7.69
N THR A 74 -25.40 -2.20 -6.52
CA THR A 74 -24.88 -0.88 -6.18
C THR A 74 -23.46 -1.00 -5.63
N LEU A 75 -22.77 0.11 -5.43
CA LEU A 75 -21.46 0.14 -4.78
C LEU A 75 -21.51 -0.20 -3.28
N LYS A 76 -22.66 -0.14 -2.64
CA LYS A 76 -22.75 -0.37 -1.19
C LYS A 76 -22.20 -1.73 -0.76
N PRO A 77 -22.62 -2.88 -1.31
CA PRO A 77 -22.04 -4.19 -0.96
C PRO A 77 -20.52 -4.28 -1.24
N ILE A 78 -20.03 -3.53 -2.22
CA ILE A 78 -18.62 -3.49 -2.55
C ILE A 78 -17.80 -2.77 -1.47
N VAL A 79 -18.28 -1.61 -1.03
CA VAL A 79 -17.61 -0.79 -0.01
C VAL A 79 -17.69 -1.43 1.38
N GLU A 80 -18.80 -2.07 1.69
CA GLU A 80 -19.05 -2.68 3.00
C GLU A 80 -18.53 -4.14 3.10
N THR A 81 -17.95 -4.70 2.03
CA THR A 81 -17.53 -6.11 2.05
C THR A 81 -16.43 -6.36 3.07
N THR A 82 -16.59 -7.39 3.88
CA THR A 82 -15.57 -7.91 4.81
C THR A 82 -15.00 -9.25 4.35
N VAL A 83 -15.44 -9.75 3.19
CA VAL A 83 -15.07 -11.07 2.66
C VAL A 83 -13.56 -11.31 2.66
N PRO A 84 -12.69 -10.37 2.22
CA PRO A 84 -11.25 -10.59 2.22
C PRO A 84 -10.66 -10.87 3.61
N TRP A 85 -11.24 -10.29 4.66
CA TRP A 85 -10.78 -10.46 6.05
C TRP A 85 -11.38 -11.67 6.76
N ASN A 86 -12.50 -12.21 6.24
CA ASN A 86 -13.19 -13.34 6.89
C ASN A 86 -12.48 -14.69 6.68
N TYR A 87 -11.64 -14.81 5.66
CA TYR A 87 -10.97 -16.06 5.27
C TYR A 87 -9.54 -16.17 5.76
N VAL A 88 -8.94 -15.06 6.16
CA VAL A 88 -7.52 -15.02 6.56
C VAL A 88 -7.39 -14.30 7.89
N LYS A 89 -6.69 -14.94 8.83
CA LYS A 89 -6.31 -14.27 10.08
C LYS A 89 -5.23 -13.24 9.80
N PRO A 90 -5.19 -12.12 10.55
CA PRO A 90 -4.05 -11.21 10.53
C PRO A 90 -2.75 -11.97 10.74
N LEU A 91 -1.70 -11.64 9.99
CA LEU A 91 -0.37 -12.24 10.15
C LEU A 91 0.24 -11.89 11.51
N TYR A 92 -0.14 -10.75 12.06
CA TYR A 92 0.28 -10.27 13.38
C TYR A 92 -0.83 -9.39 13.97
N GLU A 93 -0.88 -9.34 15.27
CA GLU A 93 -1.72 -8.42 16.02
C GLU A 93 -0.84 -7.29 16.56
N THR A 94 -1.35 -6.07 16.53
CA THR A 94 -0.64 -4.94 17.11
C THR A 94 -0.96 -4.82 18.60
N GLU A 95 0.05 -4.61 19.42
CA GLU A 95 -0.10 -4.28 20.84
C GLU A 95 -0.22 -2.77 21.08
N ASN A 96 -0.05 -1.96 20.03
CA ASN A 96 -0.08 -0.51 20.11
C ASN A 96 -1.43 0.06 19.66
N ASP A 97 -1.94 1.00 20.44
CA ASP A 97 -3.06 1.83 20.04
C ASP A 97 -2.56 2.96 19.14
N TYR A 98 -2.88 2.86 17.85
CA TYR A 98 -2.57 3.92 16.89
C TYR A 98 -3.64 5.01 16.94
N LYS A 99 -3.19 6.26 17.00
CA LYS A 99 -4.09 7.41 16.95
C LYS A 99 -4.34 7.81 15.50
N PHE A 100 -5.58 8.14 15.19
CA PHE A 100 -5.90 8.84 13.95
C PHE A 100 -5.39 10.27 14.05
N GLY A 101 -4.88 10.80 12.95
CA GLY A 101 -4.33 12.13 12.93
C GLY A 101 -4.13 12.69 11.54
N ARG A 102 -3.63 13.90 11.48
CA ARG A 102 -3.28 14.60 10.25
C ARG A 102 -1.78 14.55 10.06
N GLY A 103 -1.34 14.53 8.82
CA GLY A 103 0.07 14.53 8.51
C GLY A 103 0.42 15.44 7.35
N THR A 104 1.69 15.77 7.25
CA THR A 104 2.26 16.40 6.06
C THR A 104 2.95 15.38 5.19
N TRP A 105 3.03 15.66 3.90
CA TRP A 105 3.66 14.81 2.90
C TRP A 105 4.33 15.68 1.84
N SER A 106 5.65 15.74 1.86
CA SER A 106 6.43 16.63 1.00
C SER A 106 6.30 16.32 -0.49
N TRP A 107 6.16 15.04 -0.83
CA TRP A 107 6.11 14.57 -2.21
C TRP A 107 4.94 15.18 -2.99
N ILE A 108 3.79 15.42 -2.37
CA ILE A 108 2.63 16.03 -3.06
C ILE A 108 2.97 17.39 -3.66
N VAL A 109 3.86 18.16 -3.00
CA VAL A 109 4.19 19.53 -3.41
C VAL A 109 5.53 19.58 -4.15
N TRP A 110 6.56 18.89 -3.66
CA TRP A 110 7.94 19.00 -4.11
C TRP A 110 8.47 17.76 -4.83
N GLN A 111 7.66 16.70 -4.95
CA GLN A 111 7.98 15.45 -5.63
C GLN A 111 9.26 14.77 -5.09
N ASP A 112 9.88 13.89 -5.86
CA ASP A 112 11.03 13.07 -5.48
C ASP A 112 12.22 13.85 -4.93
N GLY A 113 12.43 15.07 -5.43
CA GLY A 113 13.51 15.95 -4.97
C GLY A 113 13.43 16.33 -3.50
N SER A 114 12.24 16.18 -2.89
CA SER A 114 12.03 16.47 -1.46
C SER A 114 12.44 15.33 -0.54
N ILE A 115 12.72 14.14 -1.07
CA ILE A 115 13.11 13.00 -0.25
C ILE A 115 14.59 13.12 0.11
N ASN A 116 14.88 14.06 0.99
CA ASN A 116 16.19 14.35 1.54
C ASN A 116 16.07 14.84 2.99
N TYR A 117 17.15 14.75 3.75
CA TYR A 117 17.16 15.06 5.19
C TYR A 117 16.65 16.45 5.53
N GLU A 118 17.11 17.48 4.81
CA GLU A 118 16.81 18.89 5.11
C GLU A 118 15.35 19.24 4.82
N ASP A 119 14.79 18.74 3.74
CA ASP A 119 13.40 19.01 3.39
C ASP A 119 12.45 18.23 4.31
N GLN A 120 12.76 17.00 4.66
CA GLN A 120 11.97 16.25 5.62
C GLN A 120 11.94 16.93 6.99
N LYS A 121 13.05 17.51 7.42
CA LYS A 121 13.11 18.30 8.67
C LYS A 121 12.17 19.51 8.63
N LYS A 122 12.10 20.23 7.49
CA LYS A 122 11.14 21.33 7.31
C LYS A 122 9.68 20.88 7.43
N TYR A 123 9.35 19.72 6.86
CA TYR A 123 8.01 19.15 6.91
C TYR A 123 7.64 18.65 8.33
N ILE A 124 8.61 18.14 9.07
CA ILE A 124 8.43 17.83 10.51
C ILE A 124 8.13 19.11 11.30
N ASP A 125 8.90 20.18 11.09
CA ASP A 125 8.66 21.47 11.73
C ASP A 125 7.29 22.06 11.35
N PHE A 126 6.90 21.90 10.08
CA PHE A 126 5.58 22.31 9.60
C PHE A 126 4.46 21.50 10.24
N SER A 127 4.57 20.18 10.33
CA SER A 127 3.59 19.33 11.03
C SER A 127 3.44 19.79 12.48
N SER A 128 4.55 19.98 13.18
CA SER A 128 4.55 20.45 14.58
C SER A 128 3.88 21.81 14.73
N ALA A 129 4.22 22.78 13.87
CA ALA A 129 3.64 24.12 13.92
C ALA A 129 2.13 24.15 13.63
N MET A 130 1.65 23.23 12.78
CA MET A 130 0.22 23.06 12.46
C MET A 130 -0.54 22.22 13.50
N GLY A 131 0.14 21.66 14.48
CA GLY A 131 -0.45 20.73 15.44
C GLY A 131 -0.90 19.43 14.76
N TYR A 132 -0.19 18.97 13.75
CA TYR A 132 -0.41 17.68 13.09
C TYR A 132 0.37 16.60 13.81
N GLU A 133 -0.21 15.41 13.84
CA GLU A 133 0.31 14.28 14.57
C GLU A 133 1.42 13.55 13.80
N TYR A 134 1.44 13.67 12.45
CA TYR A 134 2.28 12.83 11.60
C TYR A 134 3.03 13.62 10.52
N VAL A 135 4.11 13.00 10.04
CA VAL A 135 4.73 13.29 8.75
C VAL A 135 4.89 11.97 7.98
N LEU A 136 4.58 11.98 6.69
CA LEU A 136 4.86 10.87 5.77
C LEU A 136 6.13 11.20 4.98
N ILE A 137 7.12 10.32 5.10
CA ILE A 137 8.36 10.36 4.30
C ILE A 137 8.23 9.29 3.23
N ASP A 138 8.29 9.72 1.97
CA ASP A 138 8.00 8.90 0.82
C ASP A 138 9.14 7.93 0.49
N ASN A 139 8.87 7.03 -0.45
CA ASN A 139 9.81 6.07 -1.00
C ASN A 139 11.18 6.69 -1.35
N TRP A 140 12.23 5.89 -1.44
CA TRP A 140 13.63 6.29 -1.65
C TRP A 140 14.33 6.92 -0.43
N TRP A 141 13.67 7.00 0.70
CA TRP A 141 14.30 7.51 1.92
C TRP A 141 15.53 6.68 2.33
N ASP A 142 15.51 5.37 2.08
CA ASP A 142 16.61 4.44 2.36
C ASP A 142 17.86 4.76 1.53
N THR A 143 17.66 5.15 0.28
CA THR A 143 18.74 5.50 -0.66
C THR A 143 19.19 6.96 -0.51
N ASN A 144 18.24 7.89 -0.40
CA ASN A 144 18.52 9.33 -0.44
C ASN A 144 18.93 9.89 0.93
N ILE A 145 18.40 9.34 2.01
CA ILE A 145 18.66 9.78 3.39
C ILE A 145 19.54 8.75 4.10
N GLY A 146 19.23 7.48 3.97
CA GLY A 146 19.91 6.37 4.66
C GLY A 146 19.41 6.16 6.09
N HIS A 147 19.63 4.95 6.59
CA HIS A 147 19.06 4.50 7.86
C HIS A 147 19.52 5.34 9.07
N GLU A 148 20.81 5.67 9.17
CA GLU A 148 21.35 6.44 10.30
C GLU A 148 20.71 7.84 10.40
N LYS A 149 20.66 8.59 9.28
CA LYS A 149 20.03 9.89 9.26
C LYS A 149 18.52 9.82 9.40
N MET A 150 17.88 8.71 8.98
CA MET A 150 16.46 8.49 9.21
C MET A 150 16.17 8.30 10.70
N GLU A 151 16.98 7.57 11.43
CA GLU A 151 16.86 7.47 12.89
C GLU A 151 16.94 8.85 13.56
N ASP A 152 17.84 9.71 13.10
CA ASP A 152 17.95 11.07 13.64
C ASP A 152 16.71 11.92 13.30
N LEU A 153 16.16 11.80 12.10
CA LEU A 153 14.89 12.46 11.72
C LEU A 153 13.73 11.99 12.58
N ILE A 154 13.62 10.69 12.85
CA ILE A 154 12.58 10.13 13.72
C ILE A 154 12.72 10.68 15.15
N LYS A 155 13.93 10.68 15.71
CA LYS A 155 14.20 11.29 17.03
C LYS A 155 13.84 12.77 17.05
N TYR A 156 14.17 13.50 15.98
CA TYR A 156 13.83 14.89 15.83
C TYR A 156 12.31 15.10 15.78
N ALA A 157 11.57 14.31 14.98
CA ALA A 157 10.13 14.37 14.89
C ALA A 157 9.46 14.11 16.25
N HIS A 158 9.90 13.06 16.96
CA HIS A 158 9.39 12.76 18.30
C HIS A 158 9.65 13.89 19.28
N SER A 159 10.80 14.60 19.20
CA SER A 159 11.07 15.76 20.02
C SER A 159 10.11 16.94 19.78
N LYS A 160 9.42 16.92 18.65
CA LYS A 160 8.41 17.89 18.22
C LYS A 160 6.96 17.39 18.40
N ASN A 161 6.77 16.21 19.01
CA ASN A 161 5.49 15.49 19.13
C ASN A 161 4.85 15.14 17.77
N VAL A 162 5.68 14.78 16.80
CA VAL A 162 5.28 14.33 15.47
C VAL A 162 5.77 12.91 15.28
N ASP A 163 4.89 11.98 14.90
CA ASP A 163 5.26 10.62 14.53
C ASP A 163 5.53 10.51 13.03
N VAL A 164 6.29 9.49 12.63
CA VAL A 164 6.76 9.33 11.25
C VAL A 164 6.18 8.08 10.62
N PHE A 165 5.55 8.24 9.45
CA PHE A 165 5.26 7.16 8.54
C PHE A 165 6.33 7.08 7.46
N LEU A 166 6.79 5.86 7.17
CA LEU A 166 7.72 5.59 6.08
C LEU A 166 6.98 4.84 4.97
N TRP A 167 7.08 5.36 3.76
CA TRP A 167 6.53 4.68 2.59
C TRP A 167 7.54 3.68 2.04
N TYR A 168 7.05 2.49 1.73
CA TYR A 168 7.79 1.43 1.04
C TYR A 168 7.06 1.08 -0.26
N SER A 169 7.77 0.88 -1.35
CA SER A 169 7.23 0.45 -2.64
C SER A 169 7.91 -0.83 -3.14
#